data_a0f36a5da85ecbcd259f07dec8299540
#
_entry.id   a0f36a5da85ecbcd259f07dec8299540
#
_cell.length_a   1.000
_cell.length_b   1.000
_cell.length_c   1.000
_cell.angle_alpha   90.00
_cell.angle_beta   90.00
_cell.angle_gamma   90.00
#
_symmetry.space_group_name_H-M   'P 1'
#
loop_
_entity.id
_entity.type
_entity.pdbx_description
1 polymer ?
#
loop_
_entity_poly.entity_id
_entity_poly.type
_entity_poly.pdbx_seq_one_letter_code
_entity_poly.pdbx_strand_id
1 'polypeptide(L)'
;MKIRKLFAAVLALCCMVSMFSVASAEEALKIAVIGPMTGGAAVYGTAVANGAKIAADEINAKGGMQIILDVQDDEHDPEKGINAYNAAMDNGAQMILGTVTTAPCLAVAAQAYEERVFMLTPSASATAVTEGKDNAFQVCFTDPGQGVAAADMIVAKNMGAKIGIIYNNADVYSTGIYQAFAARAAELNLEIVATTTFASDDNADFSVQIATCKDAGADLVFLPIYYTPASLILAQAKAVDYAPVFFGGDGMDGILALEGFDKTLAEGLMLLTPFAASSQDEMTQNFVKAYVAAYGEEPNQFAADAYDGVYALYTAAQNAGINGDTSYEEVCELMIEQFPNLKISGLTGELAWAATGEVIKTPAVYVVKNGAYEKVD
;
A
#
# COMPACT_ATOMS: atom_id res chain seq x y z
N MET A 1 -63.83 -25.71 2.47
CA MET A 1 -62.92 -25.69 3.66
C MET A 1 -61.49 -26.06 3.38
N LYS A 2 -61.15 -26.86 2.36
CA LYS A 2 -59.75 -27.24 2.02
C LYS A 2 -58.96 -26.15 1.30
N ILE A 3 -59.57 -25.28 0.50
CA ILE A 3 -58.91 -24.22 -0.26
C ILE A 3 -58.46 -23.05 0.63
N ARG A 4 -59.22 -22.72 1.70
CA ARG A 4 -58.84 -21.67 2.66
C ARG A 4 -57.62 -22.04 3.53
N LYS A 5 -57.39 -23.34 3.78
CA LYS A 5 -56.21 -23.81 4.53
C LYS A 5 -54.91 -23.79 3.67
N LEU A 6 -55.08 -23.96 2.37
CA LEU A 6 -53.91 -23.88 1.41
C LEU A 6 -53.42 -22.43 1.26
N PHE A 7 -54.32 -21.46 1.20
CA PHE A 7 -53.96 -20.03 1.13
C PHE A 7 -53.28 -19.53 2.42
N ALA A 8 -53.72 -19.99 3.57
CA ALA A 8 -53.09 -19.63 4.87
C ALA A 8 -51.67 -20.23 5.01
N ALA A 9 -51.45 -21.45 4.49
CA ALA A 9 -50.13 -22.08 4.52
C ALA A 9 -49.12 -21.41 3.53
N VAL A 10 -49.58 -20.97 2.38
CA VAL A 10 -48.75 -20.24 1.40
C VAL A 10 -48.43 -18.85 1.91
N LEU A 11 -49.37 -18.15 2.56
CA LEU A 11 -49.11 -16.84 3.15
C LEU A 11 -48.13 -16.91 4.35
N ALA A 12 -48.22 -17.98 5.18
CA ALA A 12 -47.28 -18.22 6.29
C ALA A 12 -45.87 -18.59 5.78
N LEU A 13 -45.77 -19.30 4.65
CA LEU A 13 -44.48 -19.66 4.02
C LEU A 13 -43.84 -18.43 3.35
N CYS A 14 -44.62 -17.54 2.75
CA CYS A 14 -44.12 -16.25 2.21
C CYS A 14 -43.65 -15.29 3.33
N CYS A 15 -44.31 -15.32 4.51
CA CYS A 15 -43.88 -14.52 5.67
C CYS A 15 -42.61 -15.07 6.37
N MET A 16 -42.30 -16.37 6.22
CA MET A 16 -41.07 -16.96 6.77
C MET A 16 -39.85 -16.81 5.86
N VAL A 17 -40.07 -16.54 4.58
CA VAL A 17 -38.94 -16.26 3.63
C VAL A 17 -38.55 -14.78 3.65
N SER A 18 -39.36 -13.87 4.24
CA SER A 18 -39.04 -12.44 4.38
C SER A 18 -38.37 -12.08 5.72
N MET A 19 -37.97 -13.05 6.54
CA MET A 19 -37.07 -12.84 7.68
C MET A 19 -35.61 -13.19 7.35
N PHE A 20 -35.19 -13.10 6.11
CA PHE A 20 -33.80 -12.83 5.82
C PHE A 20 -33.59 -11.36 6.19
N SER A 21 -32.96 -11.18 7.33
CA SER A 21 -32.54 -9.94 7.92
C SER A 21 -32.05 -8.98 6.81
N VAL A 22 -32.75 -7.88 6.63
CA VAL A 22 -32.07 -6.63 6.33
C VAL A 22 -31.12 -6.46 7.54
N ALA A 23 -29.90 -6.92 7.48
CA ALA A 23 -28.85 -6.41 8.33
C ALA A 23 -28.90 -4.90 8.07
N SER A 24 -29.31 -4.15 9.07
CA SER A 24 -29.49 -2.73 8.91
C SER A 24 -28.13 -2.13 8.60
N ALA A 25 -28.08 -1.19 7.68
CA ALA A 25 -26.84 -0.44 7.39
C ALA A 25 -26.28 0.26 8.67
N GLU A 26 -27.07 0.31 9.74
CA GLU A 26 -26.74 0.81 11.07
C GLU A 26 -25.77 -0.10 11.86
N GLU A 27 -25.66 -1.38 11.51
CA GLU A 27 -24.76 -2.32 12.19
C GLU A 27 -23.42 -2.53 11.47
N ALA A 28 -23.23 -1.91 10.31
CA ALA A 28 -22.03 -2.09 9.49
C ALA A 28 -20.88 -1.19 9.95
N LEU A 29 -19.67 -1.76 10.02
CA LEU A 29 -18.44 -1.01 10.25
C LEU A 29 -18.12 -0.17 9.02
N LYS A 30 -17.95 1.14 9.18
CA LYS A 30 -17.67 2.08 8.10
C LYS A 30 -16.19 2.43 8.08
N ILE A 31 -15.51 2.01 7.02
CA ILE A 31 -14.07 2.25 6.81
C ILE A 31 -13.93 3.17 5.59
N ALA A 32 -13.29 4.33 5.75
CA ALA A 32 -12.90 5.12 4.60
C ALA A 32 -11.60 4.60 4.01
N VAL A 33 -11.55 4.49 2.69
CA VAL A 33 -10.34 4.16 1.92
C VAL A 33 -9.91 5.41 1.19
N ILE A 34 -8.78 6.00 1.63
CA ILE A 34 -8.29 7.28 1.07
C ILE A 34 -6.95 7.04 0.37
N GLY A 35 -6.85 7.47 -0.88
CA GLY A 35 -5.62 7.37 -1.66
C GLY A 35 -5.77 7.98 -3.05
N PRO A 36 -4.69 8.01 -3.87
CA PRO A 36 -4.71 8.59 -5.20
C PRO A 36 -5.45 7.68 -6.18
N MET A 37 -6.74 7.93 -6.42
CA MET A 37 -7.52 7.18 -7.41
C MET A 37 -7.28 7.70 -8.82
N THR A 38 -6.78 8.94 -8.93
CA THR A 38 -6.43 9.60 -10.20
C THR A 38 -5.03 10.21 -10.15
N GLY A 39 -4.49 10.67 -11.30
CA GLY A 39 -3.19 11.31 -11.40
C GLY A 39 -2.00 10.34 -11.49
N GLY A 40 -0.80 10.85 -11.26
CA GLY A 40 0.47 10.14 -11.49
C GLY A 40 0.75 8.95 -10.55
N ALA A 41 0.01 8.84 -9.45
CA ALA A 41 0.11 7.75 -8.47
C ALA A 41 -1.14 6.84 -8.45
N ALA A 42 -2.01 6.94 -9.47
CA ALA A 42 -3.31 6.26 -9.49
C ALA A 42 -3.24 4.72 -9.43
N VAL A 43 -2.15 4.12 -9.92
CA VAL A 43 -1.94 2.66 -9.83
C VAL A 43 -1.94 2.19 -8.38
N TYR A 44 -1.37 2.98 -7.46
CA TYR A 44 -1.37 2.63 -6.04
C TYR A 44 -2.77 2.70 -5.41
N GLY A 45 -3.43 3.86 -5.55
CA GLY A 45 -4.74 4.09 -4.92
C GLY A 45 -5.82 3.16 -5.45
N THR A 46 -5.85 2.94 -6.76
CA THR A 46 -6.78 1.98 -7.39
C THR A 46 -6.53 0.56 -6.87
N ALA A 47 -5.26 0.14 -6.76
CA ALA A 47 -4.91 -1.17 -6.21
C ALA A 47 -5.36 -1.31 -4.74
N VAL A 48 -5.15 -0.28 -3.91
CA VAL A 48 -5.60 -0.24 -2.51
C VAL A 48 -7.12 -0.37 -2.43
N ALA A 49 -7.87 0.43 -3.20
CA ALA A 49 -9.34 0.36 -3.21
C ALA A 49 -9.85 -1.02 -3.63
N ASN A 50 -9.24 -1.60 -4.68
CA ASN A 50 -9.58 -2.91 -5.19
C ASN A 50 -9.27 -4.02 -4.17
N GLY A 51 -8.10 -4.01 -3.56
CA GLY A 51 -7.70 -4.99 -2.53
C GLY A 51 -8.60 -4.91 -1.28
N ALA A 52 -8.88 -3.69 -0.82
CA ALA A 52 -9.80 -3.45 0.29
C ALA A 52 -11.21 -3.99 -0.03
N LYS A 53 -11.69 -3.79 -1.27
CA LYS A 53 -12.99 -4.29 -1.68
C LYS A 53 -13.06 -5.82 -1.71
N ILE A 54 -12.04 -6.49 -2.21
CA ILE A 54 -11.98 -7.96 -2.18
C ILE A 54 -12.08 -8.46 -0.72
N ALA A 55 -11.30 -7.89 0.20
CA ALA A 55 -11.34 -8.27 1.61
C ALA A 55 -12.72 -8.03 2.25
N ALA A 56 -13.30 -6.84 2.00
CA ALA A 56 -14.63 -6.50 2.53
C ALA A 56 -15.72 -7.44 1.98
N ASP A 57 -15.70 -7.74 0.67
CA ASP A 57 -16.65 -8.66 0.05
C ASP A 57 -16.54 -10.08 0.63
N GLU A 58 -15.31 -10.58 0.86
CA GLU A 58 -15.07 -11.88 1.48
C GLU A 58 -15.56 -11.95 2.95
N ILE A 59 -15.32 -10.88 3.72
CA ILE A 59 -15.80 -10.77 5.10
C ILE A 59 -17.32 -10.73 5.12
N ASN A 60 -17.93 -9.88 4.29
CA ASN A 60 -19.37 -9.72 4.20
C ASN A 60 -20.08 -11.03 3.77
N ALA A 61 -19.46 -11.78 2.86
CA ALA A 61 -19.99 -13.08 2.44
C ALA A 61 -20.03 -14.15 3.57
N LYS A 62 -19.16 -14.02 4.59
CA LYS A 62 -19.14 -14.93 5.75
C LYS A 62 -20.28 -14.65 6.74
N GLY A 63 -20.95 -13.49 6.61
CA GLY A 63 -21.99 -13.04 7.56
C GLY A 63 -21.39 -12.46 8.86
N GLY A 64 -22.25 -11.94 9.74
CA GLY A 64 -21.84 -11.22 10.95
C GLY A 64 -21.76 -9.71 10.70
N MET A 65 -20.87 -9.01 11.41
CA MET A 65 -20.64 -7.58 11.22
C MET A 65 -20.22 -7.31 9.78
N GLN A 66 -20.95 -6.43 9.11
CA GLN A 66 -20.69 -6.08 7.73
C GLN A 66 -19.67 -4.92 7.67
N ILE A 67 -18.96 -4.78 6.54
CA ILE A 67 -18.08 -3.64 6.24
C ILE A 67 -18.68 -2.85 5.08
N ILE A 68 -18.73 -1.54 5.25
CA ILE A 68 -19.01 -0.57 4.19
C ILE A 68 -17.74 0.23 3.95
N LEU A 69 -17.28 0.28 2.70
CA LEU A 69 -16.14 1.09 2.29
C LEU A 69 -16.62 2.41 1.68
N ASP A 70 -16.03 3.52 2.12
CA ASP A 70 -16.16 4.84 1.51
C ASP A 70 -14.82 5.19 0.85
N VAL A 71 -14.79 5.22 -0.49
CA VAL A 71 -13.56 5.44 -1.26
C VAL A 71 -13.44 6.90 -1.64
N GLN A 72 -12.34 7.55 -1.26
CA GLN A 72 -12.05 8.95 -1.48
C GLN A 72 -10.73 9.13 -2.23
N ASP A 73 -10.68 10.09 -3.15
CA ASP A 73 -9.49 10.40 -3.97
C ASP A 73 -8.72 11.58 -3.37
N ASP A 74 -7.44 11.36 -3.04
CA ASP A 74 -6.52 12.41 -2.58
C ASP A 74 -5.61 12.96 -3.70
N GLU A 75 -5.67 12.38 -4.91
CA GLU A 75 -4.87 12.75 -6.08
C GLU A 75 -3.36 12.90 -5.77
N HIS A 76 -2.84 12.23 -4.75
CA HIS A 76 -1.46 12.36 -4.25
C HIS A 76 -1.11 13.79 -3.77
N ASP A 77 -2.09 14.54 -3.31
CA ASP A 77 -1.95 15.94 -2.87
C ASP A 77 -2.38 16.09 -1.40
N PRO A 78 -1.55 16.74 -0.54
CA PRO A 78 -1.88 16.89 0.88
C PRO A 78 -3.16 17.67 1.17
N GLU A 79 -3.48 18.72 0.38
CA GLU A 79 -4.70 19.53 0.59
C GLU A 79 -5.94 18.73 0.18
N LYS A 80 -5.84 17.96 -0.92
CA LYS A 80 -6.91 17.05 -1.35
C LYS A 80 -7.07 15.89 -0.39
N GLY A 81 -5.99 15.37 0.18
CA GLY A 81 -6.02 14.37 1.25
C GLY A 81 -6.84 14.83 2.46
N ILE A 82 -6.63 16.07 2.91
CA ILE A 82 -7.46 16.68 3.97
C ILE A 82 -8.93 16.80 3.55
N ASN A 83 -9.21 17.21 2.31
CA ASN A 83 -10.58 17.31 1.82
C ASN A 83 -11.25 15.92 1.73
N ALA A 84 -10.52 14.90 1.27
CA ALA A 84 -10.97 13.51 1.21
C ALA A 84 -11.28 12.95 2.62
N TYR A 85 -10.40 13.24 3.59
CA TYR A 85 -10.60 12.89 4.99
C TYR A 85 -11.90 13.54 5.55
N ASN A 86 -12.07 14.85 5.37
CA ASN A 86 -13.25 15.55 5.86
C ASN A 86 -14.54 14.98 5.22
N ALA A 87 -14.53 14.70 3.91
CA ALA A 87 -15.66 14.08 3.23
C ALA A 87 -15.97 12.69 3.79
N ALA A 88 -14.96 11.88 4.08
CA ALA A 88 -15.12 10.57 4.69
C ALA A 88 -15.76 10.66 6.08
N MET A 89 -15.30 11.60 6.91
CA MET A 89 -15.87 11.81 8.25
C MET A 89 -17.31 12.31 8.17
N ASP A 90 -17.64 13.22 7.25
CA ASP A 90 -19.02 13.68 6.99
C ASP A 90 -19.94 12.54 6.52
N ASN A 91 -19.42 11.55 5.80
CA ASN A 91 -20.10 10.32 5.39
C ASN A 91 -20.26 9.31 6.54
N GLY A 92 -19.67 9.60 7.71
CA GLY A 92 -19.76 8.80 8.92
C GLY A 92 -18.77 7.66 8.98
N ALA A 93 -17.58 7.80 8.40
CA ALA A 93 -16.49 6.87 8.58
C ALA A 93 -16.11 6.76 10.07
N GLN A 94 -15.83 5.54 10.53
CA GLN A 94 -15.43 5.26 11.91
C GLN A 94 -13.92 5.11 12.05
N MET A 95 -13.23 4.79 10.96
CA MET A 95 -11.78 4.64 10.86
C MET A 95 -11.31 4.79 9.42
N ILE A 96 -10.01 5.02 9.23
CA ILE A 96 -9.40 5.27 7.93
C ILE A 96 -8.43 4.13 7.57
N LEU A 97 -8.58 3.56 6.38
CA LEU A 97 -7.54 2.80 5.68
C LEU A 97 -6.92 3.74 4.64
N GLY A 98 -5.78 4.31 4.94
CA GLY A 98 -5.19 5.37 4.10
C GLY A 98 -4.32 6.35 4.93
N THR A 99 -3.76 7.41 4.33
CA THR A 99 -3.69 7.48 2.88
C THR A 99 -2.54 6.64 2.34
N VAL A 100 -2.40 6.54 1.02
CA VAL A 100 -1.52 5.57 0.36
C VAL A 100 -0.09 6.09 0.21
N THR A 101 0.06 7.37 -0.14
CA THR A 101 1.37 8.01 -0.32
C THR A 101 1.73 8.92 0.85
N THR A 102 3.04 9.11 1.08
CA THR A 102 3.54 9.73 2.31
C THR A 102 3.06 11.17 2.53
N ALA A 103 3.11 12.03 1.51
CA ALA A 103 2.82 13.46 1.71
C ALA A 103 1.37 13.73 2.13
N PRO A 104 0.33 13.19 1.46
CA PRO A 104 -1.05 13.28 1.94
C PRO A 104 -1.25 12.60 3.30
N CYS A 105 -0.56 11.46 3.53
CA CYS A 105 -0.68 10.72 4.79
C CYS A 105 -0.19 11.53 5.99
N LEU A 106 0.89 12.26 5.87
CA LEU A 106 1.40 13.14 6.93
C LEU A 106 0.38 14.22 7.31
N ALA A 107 -0.28 14.83 6.31
CA ALA A 107 -1.30 15.84 6.53
C ALA A 107 -2.53 15.25 7.23
N VAL A 108 -3.06 14.13 6.71
CA VAL A 108 -4.23 13.44 7.27
C VAL A 108 -3.94 12.89 8.66
N ALA A 109 -2.76 12.27 8.89
CA ALA A 109 -2.39 11.73 10.20
C ALA A 109 -2.30 12.80 11.29
N ALA A 110 -1.86 14.01 10.94
CA ALA A 110 -1.84 15.13 11.87
C ALA A 110 -3.26 15.55 12.29
N GLN A 111 -4.21 15.65 11.34
CA GLN A 111 -5.59 15.99 11.64
C GLN A 111 -6.30 14.84 12.38
N ALA A 112 -6.16 13.60 11.92
CA ALA A 112 -6.75 12.42 12.57
C ALA A 112 -6.27 12.24 14.01
N TYR A 113 -5.02 12.63 14.31
CA TYR A 113 -4.48 12.60 15.67
C TYR A 113 -5.23 13.58 16.59
N GLU A 114 -5.39 14.82 16.15
CA GLU A 114 -6.10 15.86 16.93
C GLU A 114 -7.59 15.53 17.11
N GLU A 115 -8.21 14.93 16.09
CA GLU A 115 -9.63 14.58 16.10
C GLU A 115 -9.93 13.19 16.68
N ARG A 116 -8.89 12.45 17.08
CA ARG A 116 -9.00 11.09 17.63
C ARG A 116 -9.71 10.13 16.68
N VAL A 117 -9.29 10.10 15.42
CA VAL A 117 -9.73 9.12 14.41
C VAL A 117 -8.63 8.09 14.21
N PHE A 118 -8.94 6.80 14.34
CA PHE A 118 -7.97 5.73 14.09
C PHE A 118 -7.65 5.61 12.61
N MET A 119 -6.36 5.51 12.27
CA MET A 119 -5.93 5.30 10.91
C MET A 119 -4.87 4.21 10.78
N LEU A 120 -5.01 3.44 9.70
CA LEU A 120 -4.05 2.44 9.24
C LEU A 120 -3.66 2.74 7.82
N THR A 121 -2.42 3.18 7.57
CA THR A 121 -1.97 3.33 6.19
C THR A 121 -1.52 2.00 5.62
N PRO A 122 -1.92 1.64 4.38
CA PRO A 122 -1.42 0.43 3.72
C PRO A 122 0.04 0.58 3.31
N SER A 123 0.49 1.79 2.94
CA SER A 123 1.77 1.95 2.24
C SER A 123 2.55 3.24 2.49
N ALA A 124 1.97 4.26 3.15
CA ALA A 124 2.75 5.45 3.49
C ALA A 124 3.81 5.11 4.54
N SER A 125 5.08 5.08 4.12
CA SER A 125 6.17 4.39 4.80
C SER A 125 7.11 5.28 5.61
N ALA A 126 6.96 6.62 5.53
CA ALA A 126 7.76 7.53 6.36
C ALA A 126 7.47 7.34 7.85
N THR A 127 8.51 7.31 8.67
CA THR A 127 8.38 7.16 10.14
C THR A 127 7.56 8.28 10.76
N ALA A 128 7.59 9.49 10.18
CA ALA A 128 6.82 10.63 10.66
C ALA A 128 5.29 10.44 10.56
N VAL A 129 4.80 9.43 9.84
CA VAL A 129 3.37 9.08 9.80
C VAL A 129 2.89 8.65 11.18
N THR A 130 3.64 7.78 11.85
CA THR A 130 3.29 7.22 13.16
C THR A 130 3.96 7.93 14.32
N GLU A 131 5.11 8.58 14.10
CA GLU A 131 5.90 9.21 15.15
C GLU A 131 5.09 10.24 15.95
N GLY A 132 5.01 10.02 17.27
CA GLY A 132 4.27 10.88 18.18
C GLY A 132 2.74 10.77 18.11
N LYS A 133 2.21 9.79 17.37
CA LYS A 133 0.76 9.56 17.18
C LYS A 133 0.41 8.13 17.59
N ASP A 134 -0.40 7.99 18.62
CA ASP A 134 -0.80 6.68 19.15
C ASP A 134 -1.93 6.01 18.34
N ASN A 135 -2.61 6.77 17.48
CA ASN A 135 -3.75 6.35 16.66
C ASN A 135 -3.43 6.13 15.17
N ALA A 136 -2.16 6.27 14.77
CA ALA A 136 -1.70 6.05 13.40
C ALA A 136 -0.80 4.82 13.31
N PHE A 137 -1.15 3.88 12.42
CA PHE A 137 -0.46 2.61 12.23
C PHE A 137 -0.14 2.37 10.74
N GLN A 138 0.87 1.52 10.46
CA GLN A 138 1.33 1.20 9.10
C GLN A 138 1.24 -0.30 8.85
N VAL A 139 0.84 -0.71 7.62
CA VAL A 139 0.96 -2.10 7.14
C VAL A 139 2.31 -2.34 6.45
N CYS A 140 2.86 -1.31 5.79
CA CYS A 140 4.12 -1.37 5.07
C CYS A 140 5.34 -1.28 6.00
N PHE A 141 6.49 -1.68 5.50
CA PHE A 141 7.78 -1.42 6.15
C PHE A 141 8.20 0.04 5.96
N THR A 142 9.01 0.57 6.89
CA THR A 142 9.37 1.99 6.93
C THR A 142 10.42 2.39 5.89
N ASP A 143 10.49 3.68 5.52
CA ASP A 143 11.53 4.23 4.64
C ASP A 143 12.94 3.90 5.11
N PRO A 144 13.31 4.08 6.40
CA PRO A 144 14.62 3.66 6.88
C PRO A 144 14.86 2.16 6.73
N GLY A 145 13.82 1.34 6.94
CA GLY A 145 13.90 -0.11 6.74
C GLY A 145 14.20 -0.47 5.28
N GLN A 146 13.59 0.23 4.33
CA GLN A 146 13.87 0.06 2.90
C GLN A 146 15.30 0.45 2.54
N GLY A 147 15.75 1.63 2.98
CA GLY A 147 17.10 2.11 2.67
C GLY A 147 18.20 1.17 3.21
N VAL A 148 18.06 0.72 4.45
CA VAL A 148 18.98 -0.25 5.07
C VAL A 148 18.94 -1.58 4.32
N ALA A 149 17.77 -2.14 4.05
CA ALA A 149 17.62 -3.41 3.36
C ALA A 149 18.20 -3.36 1.93
N ALA A 150 18.00 -2.25 1.20
CA ALA A 150 18.57 -2.07 -0.13
C ALA A 150 20.11 -2.13 -0.10
N ALA A 151 20.74 -1.39 0.82
CA ALA A 151 22.21 -1.40 0.94
C ALA A 151 22.75 -2.78 1.34
N ASP A 152 22.11 -3.46 2.30
CA ASP A 152 22.49 -4.81 2.73
C ASP A 152 22.35 -5.81 1.58
N MET A 153 21.30 -5.72 0.77
CA MET A 153 21.06 -6.63 -0.35
C MET A 153 22.04 -6.42 -1.51
N ILE A 154 22.45 -5.17 -1.79
CA ILE A 154 23.49 -4.90 -2.78
C ILE A 154 24.78 -5.68 -2.44
N VAL A 155 25.19 -5.67 -1.17
CA VAL A 155 26.35 -6.41 -0.71
C VAL A 155 26.12 -7.92 -0.75
N ALA A 156 25.01 -8.38 -0.15
CA ALA A 156 24.72 -9.80 0.01
C ALA A 156 24.59 -10.54 -1.33
N LYS A 157 24.06 -9.86 -2.36
CA LYS A 157 23.84 -10.41 -3.70
C LYS A 157 24.86 -9.97 -4.74
N ASN A 158 25.84 -9.15 -4.35
CA ASN A 158 26.85 -8.59 -5.24
C ASN A 158 26.23 -7.95 -6.50
N MET A 159 25.23 -7.06 -6.29
CA MET A 159 24.40 -6.53 -7.36
C MET A 159 25.08 -5.46 -8.21
N GLY A 160 26.15 -4.82 -7.72
CA GLY A 160 26.91 -3.77 -8.39
C GLY A 160 28.07 -3.32 -7.51
N ALA A 161 29.10 -2.68 -8.14
CA ALA A 161 30.28 -2.18 -7.45
C ALA A 161 30.29 -0.65 -7.34
N LYS A 162 29.73 0.05 -8.34
CA LYS A 162 29.67 1.52 -8.44
C LYS A 162 28.21 1.97 -8.48
N ILE A 163 27.78 2.65 -7.44
CA ILE A 163 26.37 2.98 -7.24
C ILE A 163 26.12 4.43 -7.65
N GLY A 164 25.18 4.62 -8.60
CA GLY A 164 24.52 5.88 -8.85
C GLY A 164 23.21 5.96 -8.05
N ILE A 165 22.79 7.15 -7.67
CA ILE A 165 21.51 7.38 -6.98
C ILE A 165 20.77 8.50 -7.69
N ILE A 166 19.48 8.26 -7.99
CA ILE A 166 18.57 9.31 -8.50
C ILE A 166 17.35 9.33 -7.57
N TYR A 167 17.08 10.45 -6.90
CA TYR A 167 15.98 10.55 -5.97
C TYR A 167 15.24 11.90 -6.05
N ASN A 168 13.99 11.94 -5.60
CA ASN A 168 13.21 13.17 -5.48
C ASN A 168 13.53 13.87 -4.16
N ASN A 169 14.23 15.01 -4.21
CA ASN A 169 14.64 15.74 -3.01
C ASN A 169 13.53 16.63 -2.40
N ALA A 170 12.38 16.71 -3.04
CA ALA A 170 11.20 17.40 -2.50
C ALA A 170 10.18 16.45 -1.88
N ASP A 171 10.35 15.13 -2.04
CA ASP A 171 9.47 14.11 -1.48
C ASP A 171 10.05 13.48 -0.22
N VAL A 172 9.23 13.40 0.84
CA VAL A 172 9.63 12.84 2.15
C VAL A 172 9.96 11.37 2.06
N TYR A 173 9.15 10.58 1.34
CA TYR A 173 9.38 9.15 1.08
C TYR A 173 10.75 8.92 0.43
N SER A 174 10.97 9.56 -0.71
CA SER A 174 12.21 9.40 -1.49
C SER A 174 13.45 9.81 -0.69
N THR A 175 13.36 10.93 0.02
CA THR A 175 14.43 11.47 0.86
C THR A 175 14.72 10.56 2.05
N GLY A 176 13.68 10.02 2.70
CA GLY A 176 13.80 9.13 3.86
C GLY A 176 14.55 7.84 3.52
N ILE A 177 14.19 7.20 2.43
CA ILE A 177 14.87 6.00 1.93
C ILE A 177 16.32 6.31 1.54
N TYR A 178 16.54 7.42 0.78
CA TYR A 178 17.89 7.83 0.38
C TYR A 178 18.81 8.06 1.58
N GLN A 179 18.36 8.77 2.60
CA GLN A 179 19.17 9.07 3.78
C GLN A 179 19.59 7.80 4.53
N ALA A 180 18.67 6.87 4.74
CA ALA A 180 18.97 5.60 5.40
C ALA A 180 19.89 4.72 4.54
N PHE A 181 19.66 4.68 3.22
CA PHE A 181 20.53 3.99 2.28
C PHE A 181 21.96 4.54 2.31
N ALA A 182 22.12 5.87 2.21
CA ALA A 182 23.43 6.50 2.19
C ALA A 182 24.22 6.27 3.50
N ALA A 183 23.53 6.35 4.65
CA ALA A 183 24.12 6.04 5.94
C ALA A 183 24.60 4.59 6.02
N ARG A 184 23.74 3.63 5.61
CA ARG A 184 24.08 2.21 5.62
C ARG A 184 25.18 1.85 4.61
N ALA A 185 25.13 2.46 3.42
CA ALA A 185 26.16 2.32 2.39
C ALA A 185 27.55 2.74 2.89
N ALA A 186 27.62 3.83 3.67
CA ALA A 186 28.88 4.28 4.29
C ALA A 186 29.43 3.26 5.30
N GLU A 187 28.56 2.67 6.14
CA GLU A 187 28.93 1.61 7.08
C GLU A 187 29.48 0.35 6.34
N LEU A 188 28.88 0.01 5.21
CA LEU A 188 29.24 -1.14 4.39
C LEU A 188 30.39 -0.86 3.42
N ASN A 189 30.90 0.37 3.37
CA ASN A 189 31.92 0.84 2.42
C ASN A 189 31.52 0.62 0.95
N LEU A 190 30.23 0.82 0.61
CA LEU A 190 29.76 0.83 -0.76
C LEU A 190 30.24 2.08 -1.51
N GLU A 191 30.67 1.91 -2.76
CA GLU A 191 31.16 3.03 -3.58
C GLU A 191 30.00 3.76 -4.26
N ILE A 192 29.53 4.87 -3.67
CA ILE A 192 28.56 5.78 -4.31
C ILE A 192 29.35 6.74 -5.22
N VAL A 193 29.26 6.56 -6.54
CA VAL A 193 30.00 7.35 -7.54
C VAL A 193 29.23 8.58 -8.02
N ALA A 194 27.89 8.59 -7.90
CA ALA A 194 27.04 9.70 -8.29
C ALA A 194 25.79 9.76 -7.40
N THR A 195 25.40 10.98 -7.03
CA THR A 195 24.10 11.27 -6.40
C THR A 195 23.49 12.47 -7.10
N THR A 196 22.28 12.32 -7.62
CA THR A 196 21.59 13.37 -8.37
C THR A 196 20.11 13.38 -8.04
N THR A 197 19.45 14.52 -8.23
CA THR A 197 18.09 14.76 -7.77
C THR A 197 17.20 15.35 -8.83
N PHE A 198 15.91 15.25 -8.59
CA PHE A 198 14.84 16.04 -9.18
C PHE A 198 13.88 16.49 -8.08
N ALA A 199 12.91 17.36 -8.38
CA ALA A 199 12.06 17.98 -7.35
C ALA A 199 10.56 17.92 -7.64
N SER A 200 10.14 17.15 -8.66
CA SER A 200 8.72 16.98 -8.98
C SER A 200 8.50 15.64 -9.68
N ASP A 201 7.47 14.89 -9.30
CA ASP A 201 7.09 13.65 -9.96
C ASP A 201 6.53 13.87 -11.38
N ASP A 202 6.13 15.11 -11.69
CA ASP A 202 5.75 15.53 -13.05
C ASP A 202 6.97 15.82 -13.96
N ASN A 203 8.21 15.64 -13.48
CA ASN A 203 9.41 15.82 -14.29
C ASN A 203 9.42 14.82 -15.45
N ALA A 204 9.53 15.33 -16.67
CA ALA A 204 9.51 14.51 -17.88
C ALA A 204 10.90 14.23 -18.48
N ASP A 205 11.94 14.95 -18.03
CA ASP A 205 13.30 14.83 -18.56
C ASP A 205 14.32 14.52 -17.46
N PHE A 206 14.93 13.34 -17.55
CA PHE A 206 15.95 12.83 -16.64
C PHE A 206 17.32 12.71 -17.32
N SER A 207 17.51 13.33 -18.48
CA SER A 207 18.75 13.21 -19.26
C SER A 207 20.01 13.61 -18.48
N VAL A 208 19.92 14.67 -17.64
CA VAL A 208 21.04 15.13 -16.80
C VAL A 208 21.35 14.10 -15.70
N GLN A 209 20.33 13.56 -15.04
CA GLN A 209 20.51 12.57 -13.98
C GLN A 209 21.11 11.27 -14.52
N ILE A 210 20.62 10.80 -15.66
CA ILE A 210 21.10 9.62 -16.36
C ILE A 210 22.54 9.81 -16.82
N ALA A 211 22.86 10.94 -17.46
CA ALA A 211 24.22 11.26 -17.89
C ALA A 211 25.19 11.32 -16.70
N THR A 212 24.78 11.93 -15.59
CA THR A 212 25.61 12.00 -14.37
C THR A 212 25.98 10.61 -13.85
N CYS A 213 25.04 9.68 -13.77
CA CYS A 213 25.32 8.30 -13.35
C CYS A 213 26.17 7.54 -14.37
N LYS A 214 25.86 7.69 -15.66
CA LYS A 214 26.59 7.03 -16.76
C LYS A 214 28.05 7.48 -16.83
N ASP A 215 28.31 8.79 -16.79
CA ASP A 215 29.63 9.38 -16.88
C ASP A 215 30.51 9.06 -15.66
N ALA A 216 29.88 8.89 -14.49
CA ALA A 216 30.55 8.39 -13.28
C ALA A 216 30.84 6.88 -13.33
N GLY A 217 30.32 6.17 -14.32
CA GLY A 217 30.53 4.73 -14.51
C GLY A 217 29.73 3.89 -13.52
N ALA A 218 28.58 4.34 -13.09
CA ALA A 218 27.69 3.55 -12.22
C ALA A 218 27.20 2.30 -12.96
N ASP A 219 27.38 1.12 -12.34
CA ASP A 219 26.92 -0.18 -12.82
C ASP A 219 25.62 -0.62 -12.14
N LEU A 220 25.23 0.05 -11.03
CA LEU A 220 23.92 -0.03 -10.38
C LEU A 220 23.39 1.39 -10.17
N VAL A 221 22.10 1.60 -10.44
CA VAL A 221 21.39 2.86 -10.12
C VAL A 221 20.27 2.58 -9.13
N PHE A 222 20.41 3.11 -7.93
CA PHE A 222 19.38 3.05 -6.90
C PHE A 222 18.35 4.16 -7.11
N LEU A 223 17.09 3.77 -7.16
CA LEU A 223 15.93 4.63 -7.46
C LEU A 223 14.90 4.57 -6.32
N PRO A 224 15.10 5.27 -5.19
CA PRO A 224 14.09 5.37 -4.13
C PRO A 224 13.01 6.38 -4.53
N ILE A 225 12.21 6.05 -5.54
CA ILE A 225 11.22 6.92 -6.18
C ILE A 225 9.98 6.13 -6.58
N TYR A 226 8.92 6.82 -6.97
CA TYR A 226 7.68 6.22 -7.47
C TYR A 226 7.81 5.71 -8.91
N TYR A 227 6.88 4.83 -9.33
CA TYR A 227 6.93 4.15 -10.63
C TYR A 227 6.87 5.09 -11.83
N THR A 228 6.17 6.23 -11.74
CA THR A 228 6.02 7.17 -12.88
C THR A 228 7.36 7.79 -13.29
N PRO A 229 8.13 8.50 -12.43
CA PRO A 229 9.47 8.95 -12.79
C PRO A 229 10.41 7.79 -13.12
N ALA A 230 10.30 6.67 -12.46
CA ALA A 230 11.13 5.50 -12.74
C ALA A 230 10.93 4.97 -14.16
N SER A 231 9.68 4.88 -14.64
CA SER A 231 9.36 4.44 -16.01
C SER A 231 10.02 5.31 -17.06
N LEU A 232 10.06 6.64 -16.84
CA LEU A 232 10.71 7.61 -17.71
C LEU A 232 12.24 7.47 -17.67
N ILE A 233 12.83 7.24 -16.49
CA ILE A 233 14.27 6.99 -16.35
C ILE A 233 14.67 5.74 -17.12
N LEU A 234 13.94 4.63 -16.97
CA LEU A 234 14.22 3.38 -17.70
C LEU A 234 14.16 3.59 -19.22
N ALA A 235 13.14 4.29 -19.72
CA ALA A 235 13.00 4.58 -21.15
C ALA A 235 14.12 5.48 -21.68
N GLN A 236 14.49 6.53 -20.96
CA GLN A 236 15.54 7.48 -21.37
C GLN A 236 16.94 6.87 -21.24
N ALA A 237 17.20 6.04 -20.22
CA ALA A 237 18.46 5.31 -20.10
C ALA A 237 18.65 4.35 -21.28
N LYS A 238 17.59 3.63 -21.68
CA LYS A 238 17.61 2.76 -22.87
C LYS A 238 17.92 3.56 -24.14
N ALA A 239 17.34 4.74 -24.29
CA ALA A 239 17.55 5.59 -25.48
C ALA A 239 19.01 6.07 -25.67
N VAL A 240 19.79 6.07 -24.59
CA VAL A 240 21.23 6.44 -24.61
C VAL A 240 22.16 5.26 -24.41
N ASP A 241 21.68 4.04 -24.63
CA ASP A 241 22.44 2.79 -24.43
C ASP A 241 23.15 2.72 -23.07
N TYR A 242 22.39 3.05 -22.01
CA TYR A 242 22.83 2.89 -20.62
C TYR A 242 21.96 1.85 -19.92
N ALA A 243 22.59 0.73 -19.53
CA ALA A 243 21.89 -0.43 -18.97
C ALA A 243 22.56 -0.91 -17.67
N PRO A 244 22.57 -0.11 -16.61
CA PRO A 244 23.00 -0.54 -15.29
C PRO A 244 21.95 -1.49 -14.69
N VAL A 245 22.26 -2.12 -13.55
CA VAL A 245 21.23 -2.72 -12.71
C VAL A 245 20.41 -1.57 -12.11
N PHE A 246 19.10 -1.52 -12.38
CA PHE A 246 18.20 -0.61 -11.70
C PHE A 246 17.61 -1.31 -10.47
N PHE A 247 17.63 -0.63 -9.33
CA PHE A 247 17.12 -1.15 -8.08
C PHE A 247 16.32 -0.06 -7.34
N GLY A 248 15.09 -0.34 -6.95
CA GLY A 248 14.21 0.61 -6.28
C GLY A 248 13.62 0.11 -4.98
N GLY A 249 12.89 1.00 -4.31
CA GLY A 249 12.05 0.71 -3.16
C GLY A 249 10.72 0.09 -3.56
N ASP A 250 9.77 0.05 -2.61
CA ASP A 250 8.41 -0.43 -2.82
C ASP A 250 7.61 0.42 -3.82
N GLY A 251 7.91 1.71 -3.91
CA GLY A 251 7.31 2.61 -4.91
C GLY A 251 7.58 2.25 -6.37
N MET A 252 8.44 1.25 -6.64
CA MET A 252 8.58 0.68 -7.98
C MET A 252 7.45 -0.29 -8.32
N ASP A 253 6.81 -0.88 -7.34
CA ASP A 253 5.72 -1.81 -7.60
C ASP A 253 4.52 -1.08 -8.22
N GLY A 254 3.88 -1.72 -9.18
CA GLY A 254 2.89 -1.09 -10.03
C GLY A 254 3.42 -0.61 -11.38
N ILE A 255 4.76 -0.54 -11.59
CA ILE A 255 5.33 -0.12 -12.90
C ILE A 255 4.85 -1.05 -14.03
N LEU A 256 4.64 -2.34 -13.74
CA LEU A 256 4.12 -3.30 -14.71
C LEU A 256 2.61 -3.11 -15.01
N ALA A 257 1.87 -2.36 -14.20
CA ALA A 257 0.47 -2.01 -14.41
C ALA A 257 0.28 -0.63 -15.04
N LEU A 258 1.37 0.14 -15.22
CA LEU A 258 1.30 1.48 -15.81
C LEU A 258 0.84 1.41 -17.26
N GLU A 259 -0.26 2.10 -17.56
CA GLU A 259 -0.85 2.14 -18.90
C GLU A 259 0.14 2.74 -19.92
N GLY A 260 0.31 2.06 -21.06
CA GLY A 260 1.21 2.50 -22.11
C GLY A 260 2.70 2.27 -21.87
N PHE A 261 3.10 1.75 -20.70
CA PHE A 261 4.49 1.42 -20.42
C PHE A 261 4.93 0.15 -21.18
N ASP A 262 6.07 0.23 -21.85
CA ASP A 262 6.72 -0.95 -22.44
C ASP A 262 7.39 -1.78 -21.32
N LYS A 263 6.71 -2.85 -20.91
CA LYS A 263 7.17 -3.73 -19.82
C LYS A 263 8.55 -4.35 -20.08
N THR A 264 9.00 -4.41 -21.35
CA THR A 264 10.33 -4.90 -21.68
C THR A 264 11.46 -4.00 -21.14
N LEU A 265 11.15 -2.72 -20.86
CA LEU A 265 12.09 -1.79 -20.24
C LEU A 265 12.34 -2.10 -18.76
N ALA A 266 11.41 -2.81 -18.12
CA ALA A 266 11.57 -3.23 -16.72
C ALA A 266 12.30 -4.59 -16.58
N GLU A 267 12.67 -5.26 -17.67
CA GLU A 267 13.39 -6.53 -17.57
C GLU A 267 14.70 -6.37 -16.80
N GLY A 268 14.88 -7.14 -15.73
CA GLY A 268 16.03 -7.03 -14.83
C GLY A 268 15.93 -5.92 -13.76
N LEU A 269 14.88 -5.09 -13.75
CA LEU A 269 14.63 -4.16 -12.67
C LEU A 269 14.43 -4.93 -11.37
N MET A 270 15.11 -4.51 -10.31
CA MET A 270 14.93 -5.04 -8.97
C MET A 270 14.17 -4.06 -8.09
N LEU A 271 13.40 -4.58 -7.14
CA LEU A 271 12.64 -3.78 -6.19
C LEU A 271 12.44 -4.49 -4.86
N LEU A 272 12.16 -3.71 -3.82
CA LEU A 272 11.73 -4.20 -2.53
C LEU A 272 10.21 -4.33 -2.53
N THR A 273 9.69 -5.52 -2.22
CA THR A 273 8.24 -5.71 -2.05
C THR A 273 7.96 -6.86 -1.08
N PRO A 274 6.88 -6.81 -0.29
CA PRO A 274 6.47 -7.93 0.55
C PRO A 274 5.63 -8.97 -0.19
N PHE A 275 5.21 -8.67 -1.44
CA PHE A 275 4.22 -9.46 -2.17
C PHE A 275 4.63 -9.70 -3.62
N ALA A 276 4.30 -10.87 -4.13
CA ALA A 276 4.37 -11.17 -5.56
C ALA A 276 3.19 -12.07 -5.97
N ALA A 277 2.46 -11.67 -6.98
CA ALA A 277 1.32 -12.43 -7.53
C ALA A 277 1.72 -13.83 -8.02
N SER A 278 3.00 -14.02 -8.35
CA SER A 278 3.59 -15.30 -8.76
C SER A 278 3.80 -16.31 -7.62
N SER A 279 3.65 -15.90 -6.34
CA SER A 279 3.77 -16.81 -5.19
C SER A 279 2.78 -17.98 -5.30
N GLN A 280 3.23 -19.18 -4.90
CA GLN A 280 2.43 -20.41 -5.03
C GLN A 280 1.69 -20.78 -3.75
N ASP A 281 1.74 -19.96 -2.71
CA ASP A 281 0.94 -20.21 -1.51
C ASP A 281 -0.57 -20.05 -1.80
N GLU A 282 -1.39 -20.81 -1.09
CA GLU A 282 -2.82 -20.91 -1.36
C GLU A 282 -3.55 -19.56 -1.13
N MET A 283 -3.17 -18.80 -0.12
CA MET A 283 -3.80 -17.52 0.20
C MET A 283 -3.56 -16.52 -0.94
N THR A 284 -2.31 -16.36 -1.38
CA THR A 284 -1.94 -15.51 -2.50
C THR A 284 -2.65 -15.93 -3.78
N GLN A 285 -2.68 -17.22 -4.12
CA GLN A 285 -3.34 -17.68 -5.35
C GLN A 285 -4.86 -17.47 -5.33
N ASN A 286 -5.51 -17.61 -4.19
CA ASN A 286 -6.94 -17.31 -4.04
C ASN A 286 -7.21 -15.81 -4.22
N PHE A 287 -6.41 -14.94 -3.60
CA PHE A 287 -6.50 -13.49 -3.75
C PHE A 287 -6.27 -13.06 -5.21
N VAL A 288 -5.18 -13.52 -5.84
CA VAL A 288 -4.85 -13.21 -7.24
C VAL A 288 -6.01 -13.62 -8.16
N LYS A 289 -6.55 -14.82 -7.97
CA LYS A 289 -7.69 -15.30 -8.76
C LYS A 289 -8.93 -14.41 -8.59
N ALA A 290 -9.24 -14.00 -7.36
CA ALA A 290 -10.38 -13.11 -7.09
C ALA A 290 -10.15 -11.74 -7.72
N TYR A 291 -8.95 -11.19 -7.58
CA TYR A 291 -8.57 -9.88 -8.11
C TYR A 291 -8.63 -9.86 -9.65
N VAL A 292 -8.00 -10.84 -10.31
CA VAL A 292 -8.03 -10.96 -11.78
C VAL A 292 -9.46 -11.15 -12.30
N ALA A 293 -10.28 -11.93 -11.58
CA ALA A 293 -11.69 -12.12 -11.99
C ALA A 293 -12.51 -10.82 -11.88
N ALA A 294 -12.20 -9.97 -10.91
CA ALA A 294 -12.91 -8.71 -10.68
C ALA A 294 -12.43 -7.57 -11.59
N TYR A 295 -11.11 -7.47 -11.82
CA TYR A 295 -10.48 -6.29 -12.41
C TYR A 295 -9.73 -6.56 -13.71
N GLY A 296 -9.46 -7.82 -14.08
CA GLY A 296 -8.83 -8.20 -15.34
C GLY A 296 -7.32 -8.00 -15.40
N GLU A 297 -6.68 -7.70 -14.26
CA GLU A 297 -5.24 -7.48 -14.11
C GLU A 297 -4.69 -8.19 -12.86
N GLU A 298 -3.38 -8.39 -12.78
CA GLU A 298 -2.75 -8.95 -11.59
C GLU A 298 -2.61 -7.88 -10.49
N PRO A 299 -2.82 -8.26 -9.19
CA PRO A 299 -2.62 -7.36 -8.07
C PRO A 299 -1.13 -7.08 -7.86
N ASN A 300 -0.83 -5.87 -7.38
CA ASN A 300 0.45 -5.47 -6.84
C ASN A 300 0.45 -5.50 -5.30
N GLN A 301 1.58 -5.14 -4.66
CA GLN A 301 1.67 -5.13 -3.19
C GLN A 301 0.64 -4.20 -2.52
N PHE A 302 0.29 -3.07 -3.13
CA PHE A 302 -0.65 -2.10 -2.54
C PHE A 302 -2.05 -2.69 -2.37
N ALA A 303 -2.47 -3.53 -3.33
CA ALA A 303 -3.70 -4.29 -3.19
C ALA A 303 -3.62 -5.33 -2.06
N ALA A 304 -2.48 -6.00 -1.92
CA ALA A 304 -2.26 -6.99 -0.87
C ALA A 304 -2.15 -6.35 0.51
N ASP A 305 -1.44 -5.23 0.65
CA ASP A 305 -1.35 -4.47 1.91
C ASP A 305 -2.72 -3.94 2.35
N ALA A 306 -3.56 -3.48 1.42
CA ALA A 306 -4.92 -3.04 1.73
C ALA A 306 -5.84 -4.20 2.12
N TYR A 307 -5.74 -5.34 1.45
CA TYR A 307 -6.45 -6.57 1.83
C TYR A 307 -6.11 -6.96 3.27
N ASP A 308 -4.81 -7.04 3.60
CA ASP A 308 -4.34 -7.33 4.95
C ASP A 308 -4.80 -6.27 5.95
N GLY A 309 -4.77 -4.99 5.54
CA GLY A 309 -5.23 -3.86 6.34
C GLY A 309 -6.71 -3.96 6.72
N VAL A 310 -7.59 -4.32 5.78
CA VAL A 310 -9.03 -4.54 6.08
C VAL A 310 -9.22 -5.69 7.05
N TYR A 311 -8.50 -6.80 6.88
CA TYR A 311 -8.57 -7.92 7.82
C TYR A 311 -8.03 -7.55 9.20
N ALA A 312 -6.99 -6.71 9.28
CA ALA A 312 -6.46 -6.17 10.54
C ALA A 312 -7.50 -5.32 11.27
N LEU A 313 -8.08 -4.34 10.57
CA LEU A 313 -9.11 -3.46 11.11
C LEU A 313 -10.33 -4.24 11.58
N TYR A 314 -10.82 -5.16 10.76
CA TYR A 314 -11.98 -6.00 11.10
C TYR A 314 -11.72 -6.89 12.30
N THR A 315 -10.57 -7.55 12.35
CA THR A 315 -10.22 -8.45 13.46
C THR A 315 -10.07 -7.68 14.77
N ALA A 316 -9.41 -6.51 14.74
CA ALA A 316 -9.28 -5.65 15.91
C ALA A 316 -10.64 -5.14 16.38
N ALA A 317 -11.51 -4.70 15.46
CA ALA A 317 -12.86 -4.25 15.76
C ALA A 317 -13.71 -5.36 16.39
N GLN A 318 -13.64 -6.59 15.87
CA GLN A 318 -14.33 -7.74 16.46
C GLN A 318 -13.83 -8.03 17.88
N ASN A 319 -12.52 -8.03 18.10
CA ASN A 319 -11.92 -8.29 19.42
C ASN A 319 -12.34 -7.24 20.45
N ALA A 320 -12.52 -5.99 20.03
CA ALA A 320 -12.92 -4.87 20.86
C ALA A 320 -14.45 -4.76 21.05
N GLY A 321 -15.26 -5.53 20.31
CA GLY A 321 -16.72 -5.44 20.34
C GLY A 321 -17.26 -4.18 19.65
N ILE A 322 -16.48 -3.57 18.74
CA ILE A 322 -16.89 -2.43 17.94
C ILE A 322 -17.98 -2.85 16.95
N ASN A 323 -18.94 -1.97 16.70
CA ASN A 323 -20.01 -2.15 15.72
C ASN A 323 -20.35 -0.81 15.03
N GLY A 324 -21.32 -0.80 14.13
CA GLY A 324 -21.70 0.38 13.37
C GLY A 324 -22.24 1.56 14.19
N ASP A 325 -22.67 1.33 15.44
CA ASP A 325 -23.19 2.37 16.34
C ASP A 325 -22.08 2.96 17.25
N THR A 326 -20.88 2.36 17.26
CA THR A 326 -19.74 2.84 18.07
C THR A 326 -19.22 4.15 17.46
N SER A 327 -19.08 5.21 18.26
CA SER A 327 -18.56 6.50 17.78
C SER A 327 -17.10 6.36 17.33
N TYR A 328 -16.67 7.20 16.40
CA TYR A 328 -15.30 7.10 15.87
C TYR A 328 -14.24 7.39 16.94
N GLU A 329 -14.54 8.25 17.93
CA GLU A 329 -13.64 8.51 19.06
C GLU A 329 -13.48 7.27 19.94
N GLU A 330 -14.59 6.57 20.24
CA GLU A 330 -14.55 5.32 21.00
C GLU A 330 -13.85 4.21 20.20
N VAL A 331 -14.11 4.13 18.89
CA VAL A 331 -13.38 3.24 17.98
C VAL A 331 -11.88 3.51 18.06
N CYS A 332 -11.45 4.78 18.01
CA CYS A 332 -10.05 5.15 18.09
C CYS A 332 -9.38 4.59 19.35
N GLU A 333 -9.94 4.85 20.53
CA GLU A 333 -9.36 4.40 21.80
C GLU A 333 -9.29 2.86 21.89
N LEU A 334 -10.36 2.17 21.47
CA LEU A 334 -10.40 0.71 21.46
C LEU A 334 -9.39 0.11 20.49
N MET A 335 -9.21 0.70 19.29
CA MET A 335 -8.26 0.22 18.29
C MET A 335 -6.81 0.42 18.73
N ILE A 336 -6.50 1.55 19.41
CA ILE A 336 -5.17 1.80 20.00
C ILE A 336 -4.79 0.70 21.00
N GLU A 337 -5.75 0.21 21.79
CA GLU A 337 -5.51 -0.87 22.74
C GLU A 337 -5.32 -2.24 22.04
N GLN A 338 -6.01 -2.46 20.90
CA GLN A 338 -5.99 -3.75 20.20
C GLN A 338 -4.72 -3.96 19.36
N PHE A 339 -4.32 -2.94 18.58
CA PHE A 339 -3.29 -3.10 17.56
C PHE A 339 -1.94 -3.62 18.07
N PRO A 340 -1.37 -3.15 19.20
CA PRO A 340 -0.11 -3.68 19.72
C PRO A 340 -0.15 -5.15 20.13
N ASN A 341 -1.34 -5.71 20.29
CA ASN A 341 -1.56 -7.11 20.66
C ASN A 341 -2.02 -7.99 19.47
N LEU A 342 -2.28 -7.36 18.33
CA LEU A 342 -2.79 -8.03 17.14
C LEU A 342 -1.67 -8.77 16.40
N LYS A 343 -1.98 -9.98 15.93
CA LYS A 343 -1.13 -10.75 15.03
C LYS A 343 -1.99 -11.36 13.93
N ILE A 344 -1.60 -11.17 12.70
CA ILE A 344 -2.31 -11.65 11.51
C ILE A 344 -1.33 -12.26 10.53
N SER A 345 -1.66 -13.44 10.02
CA SER A 345 -1.01 -14.01 8.84
C SER A 345 -1.73 -13.48 7.61
N GLY A 346 -1.07 -12.63 6.84
CA GLY A 346 -1.61 -11.97 5.66
C GLY A 346 -0.91 -12.36 4.37
N LEU A 347 -1.35 -11.75 3.27
CA LEU A 347 -0.75 -11.88 1.95
C LEU A 347 0.69 -11.35 1.91
N THR A 348 0.97 -10.34 2.74
CA THR A 348 2.26 -9.65 2.80
C THR A 348 3.13 -10.15 3.94
N GLY A 349 2.76 -11.29 4.55
CA GLY A 349 3.49 -11.99 5.61
C GLY A 349 2.81 -11.93 6.97
N GLU A 350 3.58 -12.26 8.00
CA GLU A 350 3.12 -12.14 9.39
C GLU A 350 3.14 -10.67 9.81
N LEU A 351 1.99 -10.16 10.24
CA LEU A 351 1.82 -8.78 10.68
C LEU A 351 1.69 -8.74 12.20
N ALA A 352 2.54 -7.95 12.83
CA ALA A 352 2.48 -7.61 14.24
C ALA A 352 2.95 -6.16 14.40
N TRP A 353 2.29 -5.39 15.25
CA TRP A 353 2.56 -3.98 15.38
C TRP A 353 3.27 -3.65 16.69
N ALA A 354 4.22 -2.72 16.63
CA ALA A 354 4.75 -2.06 17.79
C ALA A 354 3.74 -1.04 18.32
N ALA A 355 3.87 -0.66 19.60
CA ALA A 355 3.06 0.41 20.18
C ALA A 355 3.32 1.79 19.53
N THR A 356 4.41 1.92 18.77
CA THR A 356 4.77 3.09 17.95
C THR A 356 4.04 3.15 16.62
N GLY A 357 3.18 2.16 16.29
CA GLY A 357 2.38 2.12 15.07
C GLY A 357 3.06 1.41 13.89
N GLU A 358 4.34 1.12 13.98
CA GLU A 358 5.09 0.44 12.91
C GLU A 358 4.83 -1.06 12.91
N VAL A 359 4.73 -1.65 11.72
CA VAL A 359 4.66 -3.11 11.57
C VAL A 359 6.06 -3.73 11.63
N ILE A 360 6.17 -4.88 12.27
CA ILE A 360 7.40 -5.67 12.31
C ILE A 360 7.46 -6.53 11.04
N LYS A 361 8.06 -5.99 9.97
CA LYS A 361 8.10 -6.59 8.65
C LYS A 361 9.45 -6.33 7.99
N THR A 362 9.97 -7.32 7.27
CA THR A 362 11.24 -7.20 6.54
C THR A 362 10.95 -7.28 5.03
N PRO A 363 11.45 -6.31 4.23
CA PRO A 363 11.28 -6.35 2.80
C PRO A 363 12.08 -7.51 2.17
N ALA A 364 11.58 -8.03 1.06
CA ALA A 364 12.28 -8.98 0.20
C ALA A 364 12.62 -8.32 -1.14
N VAL A 365 13.67 -8.79 -1.81
CA VAL A 365 14.05 -8.32 -3.14
C VAL A 365 13.43 -9.23 -4.19
N TYR A 366 12.81 -8.61 -5.16
CA TYR A 366 12.30 -9.25 -6.36
C TYR A 366 12.94 -8.64 -7.61
N VAL A 367 13.00 -9.40 -8.67
CA VAL A 367 13.49 -8.98 -9.98
C VAL A 367 12.38 -9.20 -11.01
N VAL A 368 12.24 -8.26 -11.94
CA VAL A 368 11.33 -8.44 -13.08
C VAL A 368 11.97 -9.37 -14.09
N LYS A 369 11.30 -10.49 -14.37
CA LYS A 369 11.67 -11.45 -15.44
C LYS A 369 10.45 -11.84 -16.23
N ASN A 370 10.54 -11.72 -17.54
CA ASN A 370 9.43 -12.04 -18.45
C ASN A 370 8.12 -11.33 -18.09
N GLY A 371 8.23 -10.11 -17.56
CA GLY A 371 7.09 -9.29 -17.17
C GLY A 371 6.39 -9.69 -15.85
N ALA A 372 7.02 -10.50 -15.01
CA ALA A 372 6.55 -10.90 -13.68
C ALA A 372 7.65 -10.73 -12.62
N TYR A 373 7.25 -10.63 -11.35
CA TYR A 373 8.19 -10.57 -10.23
C TYR A 373 8.63 -11.97 -9.81
N GLU A 374 9.95 -12.20 -9.78
CA GLU A 374 10.58 -13.39 -9.24
C GLU A 374 11.44 -13.01 -8.03
N LYS A 375 11.33 -13.80 -6.94
CA LYS A 375 12.11 -13.55 -5.74
C LYS A 375 13.60 -13.78 -6.01
N VAL A 376 14.45 -12.88 -5.51
CA VAL A 376 15.91 -13.03 -5.55
C VAL A 376 16.36 -13.83 -4.32
N ASP A 377 16.80 -15.08 -4.54
CA ASP A 377 17.27 -16.01 -3.49
C ASP A 377 18.66 -15.64 -2.94
#